data_5340e6a038bc9731c1043c475923d0c8
#
_entry.id   5340e6a038bc9731c1043c475923d0c8
#
_cell.length_a   1.000
_cell.length_b   1.000
_cell.length_c   1.000
_cell.angle_alpha   90.00
_cell.angle_beta   90.00
_cell.angle_gamma   90.00
#
_symmetry.space_group_name_H-M   'P 1'
#
loop_
_entity.id
_entity.type
_entity.pdbx_description
1 polymer ?
#
loop_
_entity_poly.entity_id
_entity_poly.type
_entity_poly.pdbx_seq_one_letter_code
_entity_poly.pdbx_strand_id
1 'polypeptide(L)'
;MKKLKIIIVVADYYKEITNPLTQSCIEVLEQNKLKYETLTVPGVYEIPQMIKWKIKPSSYNLFIALGCVIKGQTYHFEVISDSVGKALLDIVNQNKNTLISNGIINAYNKSQALKRSKSKNKGIEAANAMVNMIKCLI
;
A
#
# COMPACT_ATOMS: atom_id res chain seq x y z
N MET A 1 -9.61 9.18 -22.95
CA MET A 1 -9.18 9.22 -21.52
C MET A 1 -8.58 7.88 -21.12
N LYS A 2 -7.43 7.90 -20.50
CA LYS A 2 -6.79 6.66 -20.04
C LYS A 2 -7.59 6.05 -18.90
N LYS A 3 -7.77 4.73 -18.94
CA LYS A 3 -8.41 4.02 -17.85
C LYS A 3 -7.47 4.01 -16.65
N LEU A 4 -7.99 4.41 -15.50
CA LEU A 4 -7.26 4.35 -14.25
C LEU A 4 -7.60 3.04 -13.54
N LYS A 5 -6.59 2.29 -13.18
CA LYS A 5 -6.74 1.05 -12.41
C LYS A 5 -5.69 1.04 -11.32
N ILE A 6 -6.13 0.80 -10.12
CA ILE A 6 -5.26 0.77 -8.95
C ILE A 6 -4.91 -0.68 -8.65
N ILE A 7 -3.63 -0.93 -8.39
CA ILE A 7 -3.17 -2.24 -7.92
C ILE A 7 -2.87 -2.12 -6.44
N ILE A 8 -3.60 -2.87 -5.63
CA ILE A 8 -3.36 -2.96 -4.19
C ILE A 8 -2.41 -4.13 -3.98
N VAL A 9 -1.22 -3.85 -3.46
CA VAL A 9 -0.22 -4.88 -3.17
C VAL A 9 -0.20 -5.09 -1.67
N VAL A 10 -0.63 -6.27 -1.23
CA VAL A 10 -0.82 -6.59 0.19
C VAL A 10 0.20 -7.63 0.63
N ALA A 11 0.97 -7.30 1.67
CA ALA A 11 1.80 -8.28 2.35
C ALA A 11 0.96 -8.92 3.46
N ASP A 12 0.62 -10.19 3.32
CA ASP A 12 -0.37 -10.85 4.18
C ASP A 12 0.21 -11.69 5.31
N TYR A 13 1.43 -11.40 5.72
CA TYR A 13 2.06 -12.14 6.81
C TYR A 13 1.21 -12.12 8.09
N TYR A 14 0.63 -10.97 8.43
CA TYR A 14 -0.29 -10.83 9.57
C TYR A 14 -1.72 -10.66 9.05
N LYS A 15 -2.36 -11.75 8.65
CA LYS A 15 -3.68 -11.71 8.00
C LYS A 15 -4.76 -11.05 8.85
N GLU A 16 -4.72 -11.24 10.17
CA GLU A 16 -5.68 -10.62 11.09
C GLU A 16 -5.61 -9.10 11.10
N ILE A 17 -4.47 -8.54 10.67
CA ILE A 17 -4.25 -7.10 10.57
C ILE A 17 -4.51 -6.64 9.14
N THR A 18 -3.98 -7.37 8.16
CA THR A 18 -4.05 -6.94 6.76
C THR A 18 -5.41 -7.18 6.12
N ASN A 19 -6.19 -8.17 6.56
CA ASN A 19 -7.52 -8.39 6.00
C ASN A 19 -8.47 -7.21 6.24
N PRO A 20 -8.66 -6.72 7.49
CA PRO A 20 -9.51 -5.53 7.68
C PRO A 20 -8.93 -4.27 7.02
N LEU A 21 -7.62 -4.15 6.99
CA LEU A 21 -6.93 -3.05 6.33
C LEU A 21 -7.26 -3.01 4.84
N THR A 22 -7.15 -4.15 4.18
CA THR A 22 -7.45 -4.30 2.76
C THR A 22 -8.92 -4.05 2.46
N GLN A 23 -9.81 -4.60 3.28
CA GLN A 23 -11.25 -4.43 3.09
C GLN A 23 -11.65 -2.96 3.18
N SER A 24 -11.12 -2.25 4.16
CA SER A 24 -11.41 -0.82 4.32
C SER A 24 -10.88 0.00 3.14
N CYS A 25 -9.71 -0.35 2.64
CA CYS A 25 -9.14 0.30 1.46
C CYS A 25 -10.05 0.09 0.25
N ILE A 26 -10.48 -1.15 0.02
CA ILE A 26 -11.35 -1.50 -1.11
C ILE A 26 -12.67 -0.73 -1.04
N GLU A 27 -13.26 -0.61 0.15
CA GLU A 27 -14.52 0.11 0.32
C GLU A 27 -14.41 1.58 -0.12
N VAL A 28 -13.30 2.24 0.21
CA VAL A 28 -13.06 3.62 -0.22
C VAL A 28 -12.97 3.70 -1.75
N LEU A 29 -12.24 2.77 -2.37
CA LEU A 29 -12.09 2.77 -3.82
C LEU A 29 -13.42 2.53 -4.52
N GLU A 30 -14.22 1.61 -4.01
CA GLU A 30 -15.55 1.32 -4.57
C GLU A 30 -16.50 2.49 -4.43
N GLN A 31 -16.47 3.20 -3.29
CA GLN A 31 -17.27 4.41 -3.09
C GLN A 31 -16.91 5.51 -4.09
N ASN A 32 -15.67 5.53 -4.55
CA ASN A 32 -15.20 6.49 -5.53
C ASN A 32 -15.25 5.96 -6.96
N LYS A 33 -15.85 4.80 -7.18
CA LYS A 33 -16.02 4.17 -8.48
C LYS A 33 -14.69 3.94 -9.22
N LEU A 34 -13.65 3.63 -8.49
CA LEU A 34 -12.33 3.36 -9.04
C LEU A 34 -12.12 1.86 -9.21
N LYS A 35 -11.55 1.49 -10.34
CA LYS A 35 -11.20 0.09 -10.60
C LYS A 35 -9.93 -0.30 -9.87
N TYR A 36 -9.89 -1.52 -9.38
CA TYR A 36 -8.74 -2.03 -8.66
C TYR A 36 -8.56 -3.52 -8.87
N GLU A 37 -7.37 -3.99 -8.59
CA GLU A 37 -7.10 -5.42 -8.39
C GLU A 37 -6.19 -5.57 -7.19
N THR A 38 -6.20 -6.73 -6.58
CA THR A 38 -5.42 -7.02 -5.39
C THR A 38 -4.39 -8.10 -5.68
N LEU A 39 -3.13 -7.83 -5.33
CA LEU A 39 -2.05 -8.79 -5.41
C LEU A 39 -1.52 -9.03 -4.01
N THR A 40 -1.28 -10.29 -3.68
CA THR A 40 -0.77 -10.67 -2.37
C THR A 40 0.69 -11.09 -2.49
N VAL A 41 1.52 -10.57 -1.59
CA VAL A 41 2.94 -10.95 -1.50
C VAL A 41 3.24 -11.47 -0.09
N PRO A 42 4.32 -12.26 0.10
CA PRO A 42 4.60 -12.87 1.40
C PRO A 42 4.89 -11.89 2.53
N GLY A 43 5.64 -10.84 2.26
CA GLY A 43 6.04 -9.87 3.27
C GLY A 43 6.21 -8.49 2.69
N VAL A 44 6.37 -7.48 3.56
CA VAL A 44 6.49 -6.08 3.11
C VAL A 44 7.72 -5.85 2.25
N TYR A 45 8.76 -6.62 2.45
CA TYR A 45 9.99 -6.48 1.66
C TYR A 45 9.77 -6.82 0.18
N GLU A 46 8.76 -7.64 -0.13
CA GLU A 46 8.41 -8.02 -1.49
C GLU A 46 7.48 -7.01 -2.18
N ILE A 47 6.93 -6.06 -1.44
CA ILE A 47 6.01 -5.08 -2.03
C ILE A 47 6.69 -4.23 -3.11
N PRO A 48 7.85 -3.58 -2.84
CA PRO A 48 8.50 -2.78 -3.89
C PRO A 48 8.88 -3.60 -5.12
N GLN A 49 9.29 -4.84 -4.92
CA GLN A 49 9.67 -5.72 -6.02
C GLN A 49 8.48 -6.00 -6.92
N MET A 50 7.33 -6.31 -6.35
CA MET A 50 6.12 -6.59 -7.11
C MET A 50 5.61 -5.34 -7.83
N ILE A 51 5.66 -4.20 -7.17
CA ILE A 51 5.28 -2.92 -7.78
C ILE A 51 6.13 -2.66 -9.02
N LYS A 52 7.45 -2.78 -8.88
CA LYS A 52 8.36 -2.55 -10.00
C LYS A 52 8.07 -3.49 -11.16
N TRP A 53 7.76 -4.75 -10.85
CA TRP A 53 7.43 -5.74 -11.87
C TRP A 53 6.18 -5.39 -12.66
N LYS A 54 5.22 -4.73 -12.01
CA LYS A 54 3.92 -4.41 -12.60
C LYS A 54 3.86 -3.06 -13.33
N ILE A 55 4.91 -2.27 -13.30
CA ILE A 55 4.93 -0.98 -13.97
C ILE A 55 4.89 -1.16 -15.48
N LYS A 56 3.99 -0.41 -16.13
CA LYS A 56 3.86 -0.37 -17.58
C LYS A 56 4.21 1.04 -18.06
N PRO A 57 5.25 1.21 -18.90
CA PRO A 57 5.75 2.53 -19.25
C PRO A 57 4.75 3.47 -19.93
N SER A 58 3.80 2.91 -20.67
CA SER A 58 2.85 3.73 -21.44
C SER A 58 1.52 3.98 -20.72
N SER A 59 1.42 3.60 -19.45
CA SER A 59 0.18 3.71 -18.66
C SER A 59 0.40 4.52 -17.40
N TYR A 60 -0.69 4.97 -16.79
CA TYR A 60 -0.64 5.41 -15.40
C TYR A 60 -0.46 4.18 -14.51
N ASN A 61 0.48 4.25 -13.60
CA ASN A 61 0.81 3.16 -12.69
C ASN A 61 0.44 3.59 -11.28
N LEU A 62 -0.66 3.06 -10.76
CA LEU A 62 -1.24 3.48 -9.48
C LEU A 62 -1.23 2.28 -8.54
N PHE A 63 -0.53 2.44 -7.42
CA PHE A 63 -0.38 1.35 -6.45
C PHE A 63 -0.72 1.82 -5.05
N ILE A 64 -1.32 0.94 -4.27
CA ILE A 64 -1.48 1.11 -2.83
C ILE A 64 -0.76 -0.06 -2.17
N ALA A 65 0.21 0.26 -1.32
CA ALA A 65 0.98 -0.74 -0.57
C ALA A 65 0.34 -0.92 0.81
N LEU A 66 -0.06 -2.14 1.14
CA LEU A 66 -0.65 -2.47 2.43
C LEU A 66 0.14 -3.59 3.09
N GLY A 67 0.36 -3.48 4.37
CA GLY A 67 1.10 -4.48 5.12
C GLY A 67 1.32 -4.05 6.55
N CYS A 68 2.09 -4.84 7.28
CA CYS A 68 2.37 -4.53 8.68
C CYS A 68 3.74 -5.05 9.08
N VAL A 69 4.51 -4.20 9.76
CA VAL A 69 5.77 -4.56 10.40
C VAL A 69 5.63 -4.28 11.88
N ILE A 70 5.95 -5.27 12.72
CA ILE A 70 5.86 -5.15 14.18
C ILE A 70 7.25 -5.30 14.78
N LYS A 71 7.67 -4.30 15.56
CA LYS A 71 9.02 -4.22 16.10
C LYS A 71 9.41 -5.43 16.94
N GLY A 72 8.56 -5.90 17.81
CA GLY A 72 8.87 -7.01 18.71
C GLY A 72 8.97 -8.37 18.01
N GLN A 73 8.61 -8.44 16.74
CA GLN A 73 8.55 -9.69 15.99
C GLN A 73 9.79 -9.93 15.14
N THR A 74 10.51 -8.86 14.79
CA THR A 74 11.68 -8.99 13.94
C THR A 74 12.85 -8.17 14.50
N TYR A 75 14.04 -8.70 14.33
CA TYR A 75 15.29 -8.04 14.69
C TYR A 75 15.54 -6.78 13.81
N HIS A 76 14.96 -6.75 12.61
CA HIS A 76 15.26 -5.73 11.62
C HIS A 76 14.12 -4.75 11.38
N PHE A 77 13.33 -4.45 12.40
CA PHE A 77 12.15 -3.59 12.26
C PHE A 77 12.46 -2.26 11.57
N GLU A 78 13.44 -1.49 12.09
CA GLU A 78 13.79 -0.18 11.55
C GLU A 78 14.38 -0.31 10.15
N VAL A 79 15.20 -1.32 9.93
CA VAL A 79 15.84 -1.56 8.63
C VAL A 79 14.78 -1.86 7.57
N ILE A 80 13.83 -2.73 7.89
CA ILE A 80 12.77 -3.09 6.94
C ILE A 80 11.88 -1.88 6.66
N SER A 81 11.45 -1.16 7.69
CA SER A 81 10.56 -0.01 7.55
C SER A 81 11.20 1.09 6.70
N ASP A 82 12.45 1.44 7.00
CA ASP A 82 13.17 2.49 6.27
C ASP A 82 13.48 2.06 4.84
N SER A 83 13.93 0.82 4.65
CA SER A 83 14.29 0.32 3.31
C SER A 83 13.09 0.24 2.39
N VAL A 84 11.96 -0.23 2.89
CA VAL A 84 10.73 -0.33 2.09
C VAL A 84 10.22 1.06 1.73
N GLY A 85 10.15 1.97 2.70
CA GLY A 85 9.71 3.34 2.45
C GLY A 85 10.57 4.02 1.39
N LYS A 86 11.89 3.90 1.51
CA LYS A 86 12.81 4.46 0.54
C LYS A 86 12.64 3.84 -0.84
N ALA A 87 12.50 2.53 -0.91
CA ALA A 87 12.31 1.84 -2.19
C ALA A 87 11.04 2.29 -2.91
N LEU A 88 9.94 2.51 -2.18
CA LEU A 88 8.70 2.99 -2.77
C LEU A 88 8.87 4.40 -3.35
N LEU A 89 9.54 5.29 -2.63
CA LEU A 89 9.82 6.64 -3.13
C LEU A 89 10.75 6.62 -4.35
N ASP A 90 11.77 5.76 -4.34
CA ASP A 90 12.68 5.63 -5.46
C ASP A 90 11.95 5.16 -6.73
N ILE A 91 11.02 4.23 -6.59
CA ILE A 91 10.22 3.74 -7.71
C ILE A 91 9.41 4.89 -8.33
N VAL A 92 8.75 5.69 -7.50
CA VAL A 92 7.98 6.85 -7.97
C VAL A 92 8.89 7.84 -8.69
N ASN A 93 10.06 8.12 -8.12
CA ASN A 93 10.99 9.10 -8.68
C ASN A 93 11.62 8.65 -10.00
N GLN A 94 11.76 7.35 -10.20
CA GLN A 94 12.43 6.79 -11.38
C GLN A 94 11.47 6.38 -12.49
N ASN A 95 10.16 6.44 -12.27
CA ASN A 95 9.19 5.97 -13.25
C ASN A 95 8.08 7.01 -13.46
N LYS A 96 7.93 7.45 -14.70
CA LYS A 96 6.88 8.42 -15.06
C LYS A 96 5.49 7.82 -14.82
N ASN A 97 4.55 8.69 -14.55
CA ASN A 97 3.13 8.34 -14.41
C ASN A 97 2.90 7.28 -13.32
N THR A 98 3.72 7.30 -12.28
CA THR A 98 3.66 6.31 -11.20
C THR A 98 3.37 7.00 -9.88
N LEU A 99 2.32 6.56 -9.21
CA LEU A 99 1.94 7.01 -7.86
C LEU A 99 1.83 5.81 -6.95
N ILE A 100 2.35 5.94 -5.75
CA ILE A 100 2.27 4.89 -4.73
C ILE A 100 1.77 5.52 -3.44
N SER A 101 0.66 4.99 -2.91
CA SER A 101 0.19 5.34 -1.59
C SER A 101 0.68 4.28 -0.60
N ASN A 102 1.35 4.72 0.46
CA ASN A 102 1.95 3.82 1.44
C ASN A 102 1.03 3.64 2.64
N GLY A 103 0.37 2.50 2.70
CA GLY A 103 -0.50 2.10 3.81
C GLY A 103 0.11 1.02 4.69
N ILE A 104 1.44 0.89 4.69
CA ILE A 104 2.12 -0.08 5.53
C ILE A 104 2.13 0.41 6.97
N ILE A 105 1.63 -0.42 7.88
CA ILE A 105 1.64 -0.13 9.31
C ILE A 105 3.00 -0.50 9.88
N ASN A 106 3.63 0.44 10.56
CA ASN A 106 4.86 0.18 11.32
C ASN A 106 4.50 0.39 12.79
N ALA A 107 4.42 -0.71 13.54
CA ALA A 107 3.93 -0.66 14.91
C ALA A 107 4.95 -1.26 15.89
N TYR A 108 4.94 -0.77 17.12
CA TYR A 108 5.82 -1.30 18.16
C TYR A 108 5.31 -2.63 18.71
N ASN A 109 4.01 -2.87 18.63
CA ASN A 109 3.42 -4.11 19.14
C ASN A 109 2.13 -4.43 18.37
N LYS A 110 1.62 -5.64 18.59
CA LYS A 110 0.43 -6.14 17.91
C LYS A 110 -0.82 -5.32 18.22
N SER A 111 -0.96 -4.88 19.46
CA SER A 111 -2.11 -4.06 19.87
C SER A 111 -2.19 -2.77 19.07
N GLN A 112 -1.06 -2.09 18.88
CA GLN A 112 -0.96 -0.90 18.04
C GLN A 112 -1.34 -1.19 16.59
N ALA A 113 -0.82 -2.31 16.06
CA ALA A 113 -1.10 -2.71 14.69
C ALA A 113 -2.59 -2.98 14.47
N LEU A 114 -3.22 -3.70 15.38
CA LEU A 114 -4.65 -3.97 15.32
C LEU A 114 -5.48 -2.69 15.34
N LYS A 115 -5.10 -1.74 16.19
CA LYS A 115 -5.78 -0.45 16.27
C LYS A 115 -5.72 0.30 14.95
N ARG A 116 -4.57 0.32 14.31
CA ARG A 116 -4.38 1.02 13.04
C ARG A 116 -5.02 0.30 11.85
N SER A 117 -5.37 -0.97 12.00
CA SER A 117 -6.09 -1.70 10.97
C SER A 117 -7.61 -1.59 11.11
N LYS A 118 -8.11 -1.08 12.23
CA LYS A 118 -9.54 -1.02 12.54
C LYS A 118 -10.02 0.39 12.86
N SER A 119 -9.73 0.91 14.06
CA SER A 119 -10.28 2.19 14.52
C SER A 119 -9.56 3.41 13.95
N LYS A 120 -8.25 3.36 13.83
CA LYS A 120 -7.45 4.39 13.15
C LYS A 120 -6.94 3.79 11.84
N ASN A 121 -7.84 3.58 10.93
CA ASN A 121 -7.62 2.69 9.80
C ASN A 121 -6.67 3.26 8.76
N LYS A 122 -5.48 2.67 8.71
CA LYS A 122 -4.44 3.04 7.76
C LYS A 122 -4.82 2.73 6.31
N GLY A 123 -5.69 1.73 6.11
CA GLY A 123 -6.21 1.38 4.78
C GLY A 123 -7.10 2.47 4.21
N ILE A 124 -7.96 3.05 5.03
CA ILE A 124 -8.79 4.19 4.63
C ILE A 124 -7.90 5.37 4.28
N GLU A 125 -6.93 5.67 5.13
CA GLU A 125 -5.99 6.77 4.94
C GLU A 125 -5.24 6.63 3.61
N ALA A 126 -4.70 5.44 3.34
CA ALA A 126 -3.95 5.18 2.11
C ALA A 126 -4.84 5.28 0.87
N ALA A 127 -6.06 4.76 0.93
CA ALA A 127 -7.01 4.84 -0.17
C ALA A 127 -7.42 6.29 -0.46
N ASN A 128 -7.70 7.07 0.59
CA ASN A 128 -8.04 8.48 0.43
C ASN A 128 -6.88 9.28 -0.16
N ALA A 129 -5.66 8.98 0.23
CA ALA A 129 -4.48 9.63 -0.35
C ALA A 129 -4.40 9.36 -1.85
N MET A 130 -4.63 8.12 -2.27
CA MET A 130 -4.64 7.77 -3.69
C MET A 130 -5.77 8.49 -4.44
N VAL A 131 -6.98 8.49 -3.88
CA VAL A 131 -8.12 9.20 -4.48
C VAL A 131 -7.79 10.67 -4.69
N ASN A 132 -7.22 11.31 -3.70
CA ASN A 132 -6.85 12.74 -3.78
C ASN A 132 -5.77 12.98 -4.83
N MET A 133 -4.77 12.11 -4.92
CA MET A 133 -3.74 12.22 -5.95
C MET A 133 -4.32 12.06 -7.35
N ILE A 134 -5.24 11.13 -7.54
CA ILE A 134 -5.91 10.92 -8.83
C ILE A 134 -6.66 12.18 -9.25
N LYS A 135 -7.32 12.85 -8.32
CA LYS A 135 -8.03 14.11 -8.61
C LYS A 135 -7.08 15.18 -9.15
N CYS A 136 -5.82 15.15 -8.77
CA CYS A 136 -4.82 16.08 -9.29
C CYS A 136 -4.39 15.76 -10.72
N LEU A 137 -4.65 14.55 -11.21
CA LEU A 137 -4.26 14.14 -12.57
C LEU A 137 -5.27 14.62 -13.62
N ILE A 138 -6.47 14.93 -13.19
CA ILE A 138 -7.57 15.35 -14.05
C ILE A 138 -8.07 16.74 -13.62
#